data_670eb5af7e9ceb4641605ab9a525a890
#
_entry.id   670eb5af7e9ceb4641605ab9a525a890
#
_cell.length_a   1.000
_cell.length_b   1.000
_cell.length_c   1.000
_cell.angle_alpha   90.00
_cell.angle_beta   90.00
_cell.angle_gamma   90.00
#
_symmetry.space_group_name_H-M   'P 1'
#
loop_
_entity.id
_entity.type
_entity.pdbx_description
1 polymer ?
#
loop_
_entity_poly.entity_id
_entity_poly.type
_entity_poly.pdbx_seq_one_letter_code
_entity_poly.pdbx_strand_id
1 'polypeptide(L)'
;MLDLFVLDAAFGGRIPAVVEAATEQDLAATRDWQTTWTTPFAIKLPNKVALRKTDDGELLGLMSYELDEKGLAVEILYVESARHSNANLLHVEGGHKRYYGIAKALFAYAVQVSLDAGFDGVLVFKAKTSDLLNYYARAFCARRAATYDPFRMIIWEDAAERIIAEFRRDSNG
;
A
#
# COMPACT_ATOMS: atom_id res chain seq x y z
N MET A 1 2.03 1.46 17.80
CA MET A 1 3.00 1.63 16.69
C MET A 1 3.09 0.33 15.93
N LEU A 2 3.21 0.40 14.61
CA LEU A 2 3.34 -0.78 13.76
C LEU A 2 4.80 -1.13 13.53
N ASP A 3 5.11 -2.42 13.56
CA ASP A 3 6.38 -2.96 13.09
C ASP A 3 6.23 -3.46 11.66
N LEU A 4 6.29 -2.54 10.71
CA LEU A 4 6.15 -2.87 9.30
C LEU A 4 7.33 -3.70 8.80
N PHE A 5 7.03 -4.63 7.92
CA PHE A 5 8.03 -5.47 7.25
C PHE A 5 7.54 -5.88 5.86
N VAL A 6 8.49 -6.28 5.05
CA VAL A 6 8.26 -7.03 3.81
C VAL A 6 8.96 -8.37 3.89
N LEU A 7 8.68 -9.28 2.97
CA LEU A 7 9.31 -10.59 2.94
C LEU A 7 10.33 -10.66 1.81
N ASP A 8 11.53 -11.15 2.12
CA ASP A 8 12.54 -11.47 1.11
C ASP A 8 12.07 -12.66 0.28
N ALA A 9 12.00 -12.50 -1.03
CA ALA A 9 11.51 -13.58 -1.91
C ALA A 9 12.45 -14.78 -1.98
N ALA A 10 13.77 -14.57 -1.80
CA ALA A 10 14.75 -15.64 -1.86
C ALA A 10 14.81 -16.49 -0.58
N PHE A 11 14.69 -15.84 0.59
CA PHE A 11 14.89 -16.46 1.89
C PHE A 11 13.65 -16.53 2.75
N GLY A 12 12.55 -15.84 2.37
CA GLY A 12 11.31 -15.81 3.13
C GLY A 12 11.38 -15.06 4.46
N GLY A 13 12.52 -14.44 4.77
CA GLY A 13 12.73 -13.70 6.02
C GLY A 13 12.04 -12.35 6.02
N ARG A 14 11.67 -11.87 7.21
CA ARG A 14 11.12 -10.54 7.42
C ARG A 14 12.22 -9.49 7.31
N ILE A 15 11.97 -8.45 6.52
CA ILE A 15 12.84 -7.30 6.37
C ILE A 15 12.12 -6.09 6.94
N PRO A 16 12.61 -5.49 8.02
CA PRO A 16 11.98 -4.33 8.63
C PRO A 16 11.88 -3.17 7.64
N ALA A 17 10.75 -2.50 7.68
CA ALA A 17 10.45 -1.37 6.80
C ALA A 17 9.77 -0.24 7.58
N VAL A 18 9.83 0.96 7.04
CA VAL A 18 9.25 2.16 7.63
C VAL A 18 8.56 2.98 6.55
N VAL A 19 7.47 3.65 6.93
CA VAL A 19 6.79 4.62 6.06
C VAL A 19 7.17 6.03 6.50
N GLU A 20 7.60 6.82 5.53
CA GLU A 20 7.96 8.23 5.71
C GLU A 20 7.34 9.07 4.61
N ALA A 21 7.30 10.40 4.77
CA ALA A 21 6.90 11.28 3.68
C ALA A 21 7.79 11.06 2.47
N ALA A 22 7.20 10.94 1.29
CA ALA A 22 7.96 10.80 0.06
C ALA A 22 8.74 12.08 -0.25
N THR A 23 9.99 11.94 -0.66
CA THR A 23 10.86 13.05 -1.05
C THR A 23 10.82 13.25 -2.57
N GLU A 24 11.29 14.41 -3.06
CA GLU A 24 11.46 14.63 -4.49
C GLU A 24 12.39 13.59 -5.14
N GLN A 25 13.39 13.14 -4.40
CA GLN A 25 14.31 12.11 -4.85
C GLN A 25 13.60 10.76 -5.04
N ASP A 26 12.66 10.42 -4.15
CA ASP A 26 11.84 9.21 -4.29
C ASP A 26 11.01 9.26 -5.56
N LEU A 27 10.34 10.39 -5.79
CA LEU A 27 9.51 10.56 -6.98
C LEU A 27 10.34 10.52 -8.26
N ALA A 28 11.54 11.12 -8.25
CA ALA A 28 12.47 11.09 -9.37
C ALA A 28 13.00 9.68 -9.68
N ALA A 29 13.06 8.80 -8.69
CA ALA A 29 13.53 7.43 -8.84
C ALA A 29 12.51 6.49 -9.53
N THR A 30 11.32 6.97 -9.87
CA THR A 30 10.22 6.15 -10.42
C THR A 30 10.14 6.13 -11.95
N ARG A 31 11.20 6.53 -12.65
CA ARG A 31 11.19 6.63 -14.12
C ARG A 31 10.88 5.32 -14.84
N ASP A 32 11.32 4.22 -14.27
CA ASP A 32 11.12 2.87 -14.77
C ASP A 32 9.92 2.13 -14.12
N TRP A 33 9.16 2.83 -13.29
CA TRP A 33 7.95 2.28 -12.70
C TRP A 33 6.78 2.32 -13.69
N GLN A 34 5.72 1.58 -13.38
CA GLN A 34 4.50 1.60 -14.19
C GLN A 34 3.88 3.00 -14.26
N THR A 35 3.92 3.73 -13.15
CA THR A 35 3.58 5.16 -13.07
C THR A 35 4.85 5.94 -12.80
N THR A 36 5.13 6.95 -13.62
CA THR A 36 6.17 7.93 -13.32
C THR A 36 5.59 8.99 -12.41
N TRP A 37 6.03 9.01 -11.16
CA TRP A 37 5.45 9.87 -10.11
C TRP A 37 5.85 11.35 -10.19
N THR A 38 6.60 11.73 -11.21
CA THR A 38 6.94 13.12 -11.53
C THR A 38 6.06 13.74 -12.61
N THR A 39 5.08 13.00 -13.13
CA THR A 39 4.11 13.53 -14.10
C THR A 39 3.24 14.63 -13.46
N PRO A 40 2.68 15.56 -14.24
CA PRO A 40 1.78 16.59 -13.71
C PRO A 40 0.61 16.03 -12.89
N PHE A 41 0.08 14.89 -13.29
CA PHE A 41 -0.97 14.18 -12.54
C PHE A 41 -0.45 13.72 -11.16
N ALA A 42 0.66 13.00 -11.13
CA ALA A 42 1.18 12.41 -9.90
C ALA A 42 1.70 13.46 -8.90
N ILE A 43 2.26 14.55 -9.40
CA ILE A 43 2.74 15.67 -8.56
C ILE A 43 1.60 16.28 -7.74
N LYS A 44 0.38 16.33 -8.30
CA LYS A 44 -0.80 16.89 -7.64
C LYS A 44 -1.45 15.96 -6.60
N LEU A 45 -1.06 14.69 -6.56
CA LEU A 45 -1.60 13.75 -5.56
C LEU A 45 -1.21 14.20 -4.15
N PRO A 46 -2.16 14.19 -3.19
CA PRO A 46 -1.88 14.58 -1.80
C PRO A 46 -1.18 13.47 -1.04
N ASN A 47 -0.61 13.81 0.11
CA ASN A 47 -0.11 12.87 1.12
C ASN A 47 0.67 11.69 0.51
N LYS A 48 1.73 11.99 -0.22
CA LYS A 48 2.60 10.95 -0.77
C LYS A 48 3.55 10.43 0.30
N VAL A 49 3.55 9.11 0.49
CA VAL A 49 4.40 8.41 1.45
C VAL A 49 5.20 7.33 0.75
N ALA A 50 6.38 7.06 1.29
CA ALA A 50 7.32 6.06 0.80
C ALA A 50 7.52 4.96 1.84
N LEU A 51 7.39 3.71 1.43
CA LEU A 51 7.82 2.55 2.20
C LEU A 51 9.28 2.26 1.87
N ARG A 52 10.14 2.18 2.90
CA ARG A 52 11.57 1.95 2.76
C ARG A 52 12.03 0.80 3.65
N LYS A 53 13.08 0.12 3.23
CA LYS A 53 13.82 -0.76 4.14
C LYS A 53 14.47 0.07 5.24
N THR A 54 14.40 -0.41 6.45
CA THR A 54 14.97 0.30 7.61
C THR A 54 16.50 0.29 7.58
N ASP A 55 17.13 -0.75 7.08
CA ASP A 55 18.58 -0.94 7.10
C ASP A 55 19.34 -0.02 6.14
N ASP A 56 18.98 -0.01 4.86
CA ASP A 56 19.69 0.73 3.80
C ASP A 56 18.86 1.86 3.17
N GLY A 57 17.61 2.03 3.57
CA GLY A 57 16.72 3.06 3.03
C GLY A 57 16.20 2.79 1.61
N GLU A 58 16.39 1.58 1.07
CA GLU A 58 15.89 1.23 -0.27
C GLU A 58 14.40 1.48 -0.38
N LEU A 59 14.00 2.21 -1.43
CA LEU A 59 12.61 2.50 -1.73
C LEU A 59 11.89 1.22 -2.22
N LEU A 60 10.83 0.83 -1.51
CA LEU A 60 10.05 -0.37 -1.80
C LEU A 60 8.74 -0.06 -2.52
N GLY A 61 8.11 1.04 -2.18
CA GLY A 61 6.82 1.43 -2.75
C GLY A 61 6.42 2.85 -2.37
N LEU A 62 5.42 3.35 -3.09
CA LEU A 62 4.82 4.67 -2.86
C LEU A 62 3.32 4.55 -2.74
N MET A 63 2.73 5.43 -1.95
CA MET A 63 1.27 5.55 -1.81
C MET A 63 0.88 7.02 -1.69
N SER A 64 -0.26 7.37 -2.28
CA SER A 64 -0.96 8.64 -2.02
C SER A 64 -2.33 8.33 -1.47
N TYR A 65 -2.74 9.09 -0.47
CA TYR A 65 -4.04 8.94 0.18
C TYR A 65 -4.61 10.30 0.60
N GLU A 66 -5.88 10.31 0.93
CA GLU A 66 -6.53 11.46 1.57
C GLU A 66 -7.53 11.01 2.63
N LEU A 67 -7.84 11.91 3.56
CA LEU A 67 -8.87 11.69 4.56
C LEU A 67 -10.22 12.09 3.98
N ASP A 68 -11.14 11.14 3.88
CA ASP A 68 -12.54 11.42 3.56
C ASP A 68 -13.34 11.57 4.86
N GLU A 69 -13.41 12.79 5.37
CA GLU A 69 -14.11 13.07 6.63
C GLU A 69 -15.62 12.88 6.54
N LYS A 70 -16.21 13.03 5.37
CA LYS A 70 -17.64 12.79 5.15
C LYS A 70 -17.96 11.29 5.12
N GLY A 71 -17.13 10.54 4.45
CA GLY A 71 -17.25 9.09 4.36
C GLY A 71 -16.68 8.34 5.55
N LEU A 72 -15.98 9.01 6.47
CA LEU A 72 -15.30 8.42 7.63
C LEU A 72 -14.37 7.27 7.21
N ALA A 73 -13.52 7.55 6.25
CA ALA A 73 -12.57 6.59 5.68
C ALA A 73 -11.28 7.28 5.24
N VAL A 74 -10.22 6.50 5.06
CA VAL A 74 -9.05 6.91 4.29
C VAL A 74 -9.23 6.42 2.87
N GLU A 75 -9.16 7.33 1.90
CA GLU A 75 -9.15 6.98 0.49
C GLU A 75 -7.72 6.81 0.00
N ILE A 76 -7.40 5.60 -0.45
CA ILE A 76 -6.12 5.33 -1.13
C ILE A 76 -6.31 5.73 -2.59
N LEU A 77 -5.60 6.76 -3.03
CA LEU A 77 -5.69 7.29 -4.39
C LEU A 77 -4.77 6.55 -5.35
N TYR A 78 -3.57 6.19 -4.90
CA TYR A 78 -2.58 5.50 -5.69
C TYR A 78 -1.65 4.68 -4.79
N VAL A 79 -1.30 3.48 -5.22
CA VAL A 79 -0.32 2.61 -4.56
C VAL A 79 0.46 1.85 -5.61
N GLU A 80 1.76 1.80 -5.46
CA GLU A 80 2.63 1.11 -6.41
C GLU A 80 3.88 0.57 -5.72
N SER A 81 4.22 -0.67 -6.04
CA SER A 81 5.49 -1.29 -5.64
C SER A 81 6.59 -0.91 -6.62
N ALA A 82 7.81 -0.82 -6.10
CA ALA A 82 9.00 -0.61 -6.94
C ALA A 82 9.12 -1.68 -8.03
N ARG A 83 9.78 -1.35 -9.14
CA ARG A 83 9.87 -2.20 -10.32
C ARG A 83 10.31 -3.63 -10.01
N HIS A 84 11.32 -3.80 -9.16
CA HIS A 84 11.85 -5.13 -8.76
C HIS A 84 10.82 -6.04 -8.06
N SER A 85 9.69 -5.50 -7.65
CA SER A 85 8.65 -6.22 -6.91
C SER A 85 7.24 -5.97 -7.45
N ASN A 86 7.12 -5.32 -8.61
CA ASN A 86 5.85 -5.05 -9.27
C ASN A 86 5.48 -6.21 -10.18
N ALA A 87 4.45 -6.98 -9.78
CA ALA A 87 4.02 -8.16 -10.52
C ALA A 87 3.63 -7.86 -11.97
N ASN A 88 3.01 -6.71 -12.23
CA ASN A 88 2.58 -6.35 -13.59
C ASN A 88 3.76 -6.13 -14.53
N LEU A 89 4.82 -5.46 -14.06
CA LEU A 89 6.03 -5.23 -14.86
C LEU A 89 6.84 -6.51 -15.03
N LEU A 90 7.01 -7.29 -13.96
CA LEU A 90 7.80 -8.52 -13.97
C LEU A 90 7.14 -9.62 -14.80
N HIS A 91 5.81 -9.68 -14.87
CA HIS A 91 5.10 -10.64 -15.69
C HIS A 91 5.45 -10.47 -17.18
N VAL A 92 5.55 -9.25 -17.66
CA VAL A 92 5.92 -8.94 -19.05
C VAL A 92 7.39 -9.27 -19.33
N GLU A 93 8.27 -9.08 -18.35
CA GLU A 93 9.73 -9.25 -18.50
C GLU A 93 10.22 -10.66 -18.15
N GLY A 94 9.34 -11.55 -17.62
CA GLY A 94 9.72 -12.88 -17.19
C GLY A 94 10.54 -12.94 -15.91
N GLY A 95 10.52 -11.87 -15.11
CA GLY A 95 11.23 -11.77 -13.84
C GLY A 95 10.41 -12.26 -12.64
N HIS A 96 11.05 -12.29 -11.48
CA HIS A 96 10.45 -12.64 -10.19
C HIS A 96 10.52 -11.48 -9.22
N LYS A 97 9.51 -11.36 -8.35
CA LYS A 97 9.51 -10.37 -7.28
C LYS A 97 10.71 -10.54 -6.37
N ARG A 98 11.34 -9.43 -6.02
CA ARG A 98 12.41 -9.40 -5.02
C ARG A 98 11.86 -9.41 -3.59
N TYR A 99 10.76 -8.70 -3.36
CA TYR A 99 10.07 -8.64 -2.08
C TYR A 99 8.58 -8.90 -2.24
N TYR A 100 7.98 -9.51 -1.23
CA TYR A 100 6.53 -9.68 -1.10
C TYR A 100 6.00 -8.81 0.05
N GLY A 101 4.72 -8.42 -0.03
CA GLY A 101 4.03 -7.73 1.06
C GLY A 101 4.18 -6.22 1.06
N ILE A 102 4.72 -5.60 0.01
CA ILE A 102 4.86 -4.14 -0.08
C ILE A 102 3.50 -3.44 0.01
N ALA A 103 2.54 -3.85 -0.82
CA ALA A 103 1.19 -3.29 -0.77
C ALA A 103 0.53 -3.52 0.58
N LYS A 104 0.71 -4.69 1.18
CA LYS A 104 0.15 -5.01 2.49
C LYS A 104 0.69 -4.11 3.60
N ALA A 105 1.99 -3.83 3.60
CA ALA A 105 2.59 -2.91 4.55
C ALA A 105 2.06 -1.47 4.37
N LEU A 106 1.90 -1.02 3.13
CA LEU A 106 1.31 0.28 2.83
C LEU A 106 -0.16 0.37 3.25
N PHE A 107 -0.94 -0.69 3.01
CA PHE A 107 -2.33 -0.76 3.49
C PHE A 107 -2.42 -0.77 5.02
N ALA A 108 -1.52 -1.47 5.70
CA ALA A 108 -1.46 -1.43 7.16
C ALA A 108 -1.18 -0.02 7.68
N TYR A 109 -0.28 0.70 7.04
CA TYR A 109 -0.04 2.11 7.36
C TYR A 109 -1.32 2.96 7.16
N ALA A 110 -2.04 2.78 6.05
CA ALA A 110 -3.29 3.47 5.79
C ALA A 110 -4.37 3.14 6.83
N VAL A 111 -4.46 1.89 7.29
CA VAL A 111 -5.34 1.49 8.40
C VAL A 111 -4.98 2.27 9.66
N GLN A 112 -3.70 2.39 9.99
CA GLN A 112 -3.29 3.17 11.16
C GLN A 112 -3.66 4.64 11.03
N VAL A 113 -3.46 5.24 9.85
CA VAL A 113 -3.91 6.62 9.57
C VAL A 113 -5.42 6.76 9.80
N SER A 114 -6.21 5.80 9.33
CA SER A 114 -7.66 5.78 9.52
C SER A 114 -8.06 5.67 10.99
N LEU A 115 -7.39 4.81 11.75
CA LEU A 115 -7.60 4.68 13.20
C LEU A 115 -7.26 5.98 13.94
N ASP A 116 -6.14 6.60 13.62
CA ASP A 116 -5.69 7.84 14.24
C ASP A 116 -6.64 9.02 13.93
N ALA A 117 -7.29 8.97 12.77
CA ALA A 117 -8.30 9.96 12.37
C ALA A 117 -9.70 9.69 12.98
N GLY A 118 -9.87 8.56 13.68
CA GLY A 118 -11.17 8.18 14.25
C GLY A 118 -12.13 7.53 13.25
N PHE A 119 -11.60 6.95 12.17
CA PHE A 119 -12.39 6.30 11.11
C PHE A 119 -12.39 4.77 11.21
N ASP A 120 -12.05 4.22 12.38
CA ASP A 120 -12.15 2.79 12.72
C ASP A 120 -11.36 1.85 11.79
N GLY A 121 -10.35 2.37 11.10
CA GLY A 121 -9.54 1.59 10.17
C GLY A 121 -10.11 1.47 8.76
N VAL A 122 -11.28 2.04 8.49
CA VAL A 122 -11.96 1.92 7.20
C VAL A 122 -11.12 2.56 6.08
N LEU A 123 -10.95 1.81 5.00
CA LEU A 123 -10.27 2.26 3.78
C LEU A 123 -11.21 2.14 2.58
N VAL A 124 -11.12 3.08 1.65
CA VAL A 124 -11.77 3.00 0.34
C VAL A 124 -10.73 3.21 -0.76
N PHE A 125 -10.90 2.54 -1.87
CA PHE A 125 -10.00 2.62 -3.01
C PHE A 125 -10.63 2.03 -4.26
N LYS A 126 -9.97 2.22 -5.40
CA LYS A 126 -10.38 1.67 -6.68
C LYS A 126 -9.34 0.66 -7.17
N ALA A 127 -9.76 -0.57 -7.45
CA ALA A 127 -8.93 -1.55 -8.13
C ALA A 127 -8.78 -1.16 -9.61
N LYS A 128 -7.56 -1.24 -10.15
CA LYS A 128 -7.27 -0.85 -11.54
C LYS A 128 -7.75 -1.89 -12.55
N THR A 129 -7.81 -3.16 -12.16
CA THR A 129 -8.15 -4.29 -13.03
C THR A 129 -9.00 -5.30 -12.28
N SER A 130 -9.66 -6.20 -13.02
CA SER A 130 -10.41 -7.32 -12.44
C SER A 130 -9.51 -8.25 -11.63
N ASP A 131 -8.27 -8.48 -12.08
CA ASP A 131 -7.31 -9.31 -11.35
C ASP A 131 -6.93 -8.70 -10.00
N LEU A 132 -6.69 -7.39 -9.96
CA LEU A 132 -6.44 -6.67 -8.71
C LEU A 132 -7.66 -6.64 -7.80
N LEU A 133 -8.86 -6.49 -8.34
CA LEU A 133 -10.10 -6.57 -7.57
C LEU A 133 -10.20 -7.91 -6.85
N ASN A 134 -9.98 -9.01 -7.57
CA ASN A 134 -10.00 -10.36 -7.01
C ASN A 134 -8.88 -10.57 -5.99
N TYR A 135 -7.70 -10.02 -6.25
CA TYR A 135 -6.57 -10.08 -5.32
C TYR A 135 -6.89 -9.37 -4.00
N TYR A 136 -7.41 -8.13 -4.05
CA TYR A 136 -7.76 -7.39 -2.84
C TYR A 136 -8.90 -8.05 -2.05
N ALA A 137 -9.87 -8.65 -2.74
CA ALA A 137 -10.94 -9.41 -2.10
C ALA A 137 -10.40 -10.63 -1.33
N ARG A 138 -9.44 -11.34 -1.88
CA ARG A 138 -8.84 -12.53 -1.24
C ARG A 138 -7.81 -12.17 -0.18
N ALA A 139 -6.89 -11.27 -0.50
CA ALA A 139 -5.75 -10.97 0.36
C ALA A 139 -6.12 -10.06 1.54
N PHE A 140 -7.01 -9.09 1.32
CA PHE A 140 -7.37 -8.06 2.31
C PHE A 140 -8.81 -8.12 2.77
N CYS A 141 -9.59 -9.10 2.33
CA CYS A 141 -11.03 -9.20 2.60
C CYS A 141 -11.77 -7.92 2.20
N ALA A 142 -11.29 -7.22 1.18
CA ALA A 142 -11.96 -6.05 0.64
C ALA A 142 -13.26 -6.47 -0.06
N ARG A 143 -14.27 -5.63 0.05
CA ARG A 143 -15.58 -5.83 -0.56
C ARG A 143 -15.84 -4.76 -1.60
N ARG A 144 -16.68 -5.08 -2.60
CA ARG A 144 -17.13 -4.08 -3.55
C ARG A 144 -18.02 -3.07 -2.84
N ALA A 145 -17.75 -1.78 -3.05
CA ALA A 145 -18.62 -0.73 -2.57
C ALA A 145 -19.89 -0.67 -3.42
N ALA A 146 -21.03 -0.38 -2.77
CA ALA A 146 -22.31 -0.23 -3.47
C ALA A 146 -22.38 1.11 -4.23
N THR A 147 -21.60 1.24 -5.29
CA THR A 147 -21.52 2.43 -6.15
C THR A 147 -21.68 2.04 -7.62
N TYR A 148 -21.76 3.04 -8.49
CA TYR A 148 -21.80 2.83 -9.94
C TYR A 148 -20.48 2.29 -10.50
N ASP A 149 -19.36 2.50 -9.80
CA ASP A 149 -18.06 2.01 -10.23
C ASP A 149 -17.85 0.58 -9.72
N PRO A 150 -17.81 -0.43 -10.63
CA PRO A 150 -17.66 -1.84 -10.23
C PRO A 150 -16.29 -2.17 -9.65
N PHE A 151 -15.29 -1.27 -9.77
CA PHE A 151 -13.95 -1.45 -9.26
C PHE A 151 -13.71 -0.76 -7.91
N ARG A 152 -14.68 0.01 -7.42
CA ARG A 152 -14.56 0.65 -6.12
C ARG A 152 -14.74 -0.38 -5.01
N MET A 153 -13.80 -0.37 -4.07
CA MET A 153 -13.72 -1.33 -2.98
C MET A 153 -13.65 -0.63 -1.62
N ILE A 154 -14.06 -1.38 -0.60
CA ILE A 154 -14.00 -0.93 0.78
C ILE A 154 -13.38 -2.04 1.65
N ILE A 155 -12.52 -1.63 2.58
CA ILE A 155 -12.03 -2.47 3.68
C ILE A 155 -12.70 -1.96 4.94
N TRP A 156 -13.55 -2.80 5.53
CA TRP A 156 -14.27 -2.51 6.76
C TRP A 156 -13.41 -2.79 7.99
N GLU A 157 -13.89 -2.40 9.14
CA GLU A 157 -13.21 -2.47 10.45
C GLU A 157 -12.63 -3.85 10.75
N ASP A 158 -13.40 -4.93 10.52
CA ASP A 158 -12.96 -6.31 10.76
C ASP A 158 -11.81 -6.74 9.84
N ALA A 159 -11.87 -6.38 8.58
CA ALA A 159 -10.81 -6.65 7.63
C ALA A 159 -9.57 -5.77 7.90
N ALA A 160 -9.78 -4.50 8.25
CA ALA A 160 -8.70 -3.59 8.66
C ALA A 160 -7.95 -4.12 9.88
N GLU A 161 -8.67 -4.63 10.88
CA GLU A 161 -8.07 -5.23 12.08
C GLU A 161 -7.17 -6.43 11.73
N ARG A 162 -7.60 -7.29 10.79
CA ARG A 162 -6.78 -8.42 10.33
C ARG A 162 -5.51 -7.97 9.63
N ILE A 163 -5.58 -6.92 8.82
CA ILE A 163 -4.41 -6.37 8.14
C ILE A 163 -3.40 -5.85 9.16
N ILE A 164 -3.84 -5.03 10.10
CA ILE A 164 -2.94 -4.38 11.07
C ILE A 164 -2.40 -5.35 12.11
N ALA A 165 -3.15 -6.42 12.44
CA ALA A 165 -2.75 -7.39 13.46
C ALA A 165 -1.40 -8.05 13.16
N GLU A 166 -1.07 -8.27 11.90
CA GLU A 166 0.21 -8.86 11.50
C GLU A 166 1.41 -7.96 11.81
N PHE A 167 1.19 -6.66 11.94
CA PHE A 167 2.23 -5.65 12.12
C PHE A 167 2.25 -5.04 13.53
N ARG A 168 1.39 -5.49 14.42
CA ARG A 168 1.43 -5.06 15.82
C ARG A 168 2.55 -5.80 16.56
N ARG A 169 3.26 -5.07 17.42
CA ARG A 169 4.15 -5.72 18.37
C ARG A 169 3.33 -6.61 19.28
N ASP A 170 3.74 -7.86 19.42
CA ASP A 170 3.24 -8.70 20.49
C ASP A 170 3.51 -8.01 21.82
N SER A 171 2.45 -7.64 22.53
CA SER A 171 2.52 -6.96 23.83
C SER A 171 3.02 -7.89 24.95
N ASN A 172 3.47 -9.09 24.60
CA ASN A 172 3.97 -10.12 25.49
C ASN A 172 5.48 -10.34 25.25
N GLY A 173 6.26 -9.44 25.77
CA GLY A 173 7.69 -9.61 25.90
C GLY A 173 8.14 -9.16 27.27
#